data_b87cc51ba9933569221bdb5688938e7a
#
_entry.id   b87cc51ba9933569221bdb5688938e7a
#
_cell.length_a   1.000
_cell.length_b   1.000
_cell.length_c   1.000
_cell.angle_alpha   90.00
_cell.angle_beta   90.00
_cell.angle_gamma   90.00
#
_symmetry.space_group_name_H-M   'P 1'
#
loop_
_entity.id
_entity.type
_entity.pdbx_description
1 polymer ?
#
loop_
_entity_poly.entity_id
_entity_poly.type
_entity_poly.pdbx_seq_one_letter_code
_entity_poly.pdbx_strand_id
1 'polypeptide(L)'
;MDYITYKRFKGKSISGEVNIPFGTILQERRGFLYLDGKPVCCVTSENGWEHFRPDTDEGKYRQDMLEKLYRWYMKHGCGEDFVDELWPGQENGYWKNRLRTASTERLEKIYQEKFGGTPCM
;
A
#
# COMPACT_ATOMS: atom_id res chain seq x y z
N MET A 1 -6.10 -9.00 -12.37
CA MET A 1 -6.78 -8.00 -11.53
C MET A 1 -6.35 -6.62 -11.97
N ASP A 2 -7.28 -5.70 -12.09
CA ASP A 2 -6.97 -4.33 -12.49
C ASP A 2 -6.57 -3.49 -11.29
N TYR A 3 -5.52 -2.69 -11.50
CA TYR A 3 -5.11 -1.65 -10.57
C TYR A 3 -5.27 -0.29 -11.25
N ILE A 4 -5.53 0.74 -10.44
CA ILE A 4 -5.66 2.10 -10.94
C ILE A 4 -4.59 2.99 -10.33
N THR A 5 -4.08 3.92 -11.14
CA THR A 5 -3.13 4.93 -10.69
C THR A 5 -3.91 6.04 -9.98
N TYR A 6 -3.78 6.13 -8.68
CA TYR A 6 -4.46 7.17 -7.90
C TYR A 6 -3.55 8.36 -7.58
N LYS A 7 -2.27 8.20 -7.83
CA LYS A 7 -1.27 9.26 -7.69
C LYS A 7 -0.25 9.10 -8.81
N ARG A 8 -0.05 10.15 -9.58
CA ARG A 8 0.88 10.12 -10.72
C ARG A 8 2.22 9.50 -10.33
N PHE A 9 2.68 8.56 -11.12
CA PHE A 9 3.99 7.94 -10.95
C PHE A 9 4.91 8.39 -12.07
N LYS A 10 5.92 9.17 -11.70
CA LYS A 10 6.98 9.60 -12.62
C LYS A 10 8.31 9.19 -12.03
N GLY A 11 9.01 8.31 -12.70
CA GLY A 11 10.30 7.82 -12.20
C GLY A 11 10.71 6.52 -12.85
N LYS A 12 11.57 5.81 -12.15
CA LYS A 12 12.18 4.59 -12.65
C LYS A 12 11.31 3.38 -12.32
N SER A 13 10.83 2.70 -13.36
CA SER A 13 10.15 1.42 -13.24
C SER A 13 11.14 0.26 -13.47
N ILE A 14 10.65 -0.98 -13.33
CA ILE A 14 11.45 -2.17 -13.69
C ILE A 14 11.88 -2.12 -15.16
N SER A 15 11.05 -1.54 -16.03
CA SER A 15 11.28 -1.47 -17.49
C SER A 15 11.99 -0.18 -17.94
N GLY A 16 12.38 0.70 -17.01
CA GLY A 16 12.99 1.99 -17.32
C GLY A 16 12.15 3.15 -16.82
N GLU A 17 12.47 4.36 -17.25
CA GLU A 17 11.73 5.54 -16.83
C GLU A 17 10.33 5.59 -17.44
N VAL A 18 9.35 5.92 -16.62
CA VAL A 18 7.96 6.02 -17.02
C VAL A 18 7.31 7.26 -16.41
N ASN A 19 6.24 7.71 -17.04
CA ASN A 19 5.36 8.75 -16.53
C ASN A 19 3.93 8.23 -16.67
N ILE A 20 3.36 7.79 -15.55
CA ILE A 20 2.03 7.18 -15.53
C ILE A 20 1.06 8.16 -14.89
N PRO A 21 0.15 8.75 -15.66
CA PRO A 21 -0.77 9.75 -15.12
C PRO A 21 -1.87 9.12 -14.25
N PHE A 22 -2.47 9.96 -13.45
CA PHE A 22 -3.64 9.60 -12.65
C PHE A 22 -4.72 8.94 -13.52
N GLY A 23 -5.34 7.89 -13.00
CA GLY A 23 -6.43 7.19 -13.68
C GLY A 23 -5.99 6.11 -14.67
N THR A 24 -4.70 5.93 -14.89
CA THR A 24 -4.20 4.87 -15.78
C THR A 24 -4.44 3.50 -15.13
N ILE A 25 -4.96 2.56 -15.92
CA ILE A 25 -5.22 1.19 -15.48
C ILE A 25 -4.02 0.31 -15.79
N LEU A 26 -3.60 -0.46 -14.79
CA LEU A 26 -2.52 -1.44 -14.92
C LEU A 26 -3.07 -2.85 -14.63
N GLN A 27 -2.39 -3.86 -15.14
CA GLN A 27 -2.75 -5.26 -14.90
C GLN A 27 -1.81 -5.85 -13.85
N GLU A 28 -2.39 -6.49 -12.82
CA GLU A 28 -1.62 -7.22 -11.83
C GLU A 28 -1.51 -8.68 -12.24
N ARG A 29 -0.28 -9.22 -12.21
CA ARG A 29 0.02 -10.63 -12.45
C ARG A 29 1.13 -11.06 -11.51
N ARG A 30 0.84 -12.06 -10.68
CA ARG A 30 1.82 -12.65 -9.76
C ARG A 30 2.53 -11.63 -8.86
N GLY A 31 1.78 -10.61 -8.43
CA GLY A 31 2.31 -9.58 -7.55
C GLY A 31 3.04 -8.43 -8.23
N PHE A 32 3.05 -8.39 -9.56
CA PHE A 32 3.65 -7.30 -10.33
C PHE A 32 2.59 -6.55 -11.11
N LEU A 33 2.80 -5.24 -11.26
CA LEU A 33 1.95 -4.38 -12.09
C LEU A 33 2.56 -4.22 -13.46
N TYR A 34 1.73 -4.39 -14.50
CA TYR A 34 2.14 -4.27 -15.89
C TYR A 34 1.35 -3.16 -16.59
N LEU A 35 2.05 -2.37 -17.36
CA LEU A 35 1.46 -1.37 -18.25
C LEU A 35 1.89 -1.70 -19.68
N ASP A 36 0.91 -1.93 -20.57
CA ASP A 36 1.16 -2.32 -21.97
C ASP A 36 2.12 -3.52 -22.10
N GLY A 37 1.97 -4.49 -21.20
CA GLY A 37 2.80 -5.69 -21.18
C GLY A 37 4.18 -5.53 -20.57
N LYS A 38 4.51 -4.34 -20.06
CA LYS A 38 5.83 -4.07 -19.44
C LYS A 38 5.69 -3.97 -17.93
N PRO A 39 6.57 -4.64 -17.17
CA PRO A 39 6.52 -4.56 -15.71
C PRO A 39 6.90 -3.16 -15.21
N VAL A 40 6.12 -2.66 -14.26
CA VAL A 40 6.34 -1.34 -13.65
C VAL A 40 6.96 -1.49 -12.28
N CYS A 41 6.27 -2.19 -11.37
CA CYS A 41 6.73 -2.38 -10.01
C CYS A 41 6.01 -3.55 -9.35
N CYS A 42 6.52 -3.97 -8.21
CA CYS A 42 5.85 -4.95 -7.36
C CYS A 42 4.71 -4.27 -6.58
N VAL A 43 3.57 -4.93 -6.44
CA VAL A 43 2.42 -4.38 -5.70
C VAL A 43 2.75 -4.11 -4.23
N THR A 44 3.70 -4.84 -3.65
CA THR A 44 4.12 -4.68 -2.26
C THR A 44 5.27 -3.71 -2.09
N SER A 45 5.81 -3.17 -3.17
CA SER A 45 6.86 -2.14 -3.10
C SER A 45 6.28 -0.80 -2.62
N GLU A 46 7.15 0.10 -2.18
CA GLU A 46 6.71 1.45 -1.78
C GLU A 46 6.04 2.18 -2.95
N ASN A 47 6.60 2.07 -4.15
CA ASN A 47 6.00 2.67 -5.34
C ASN A 47 4.63 2.09 -5.64
N GLY A 48 4.49 0.76 -5.56
CA GLY A 48 3.21 0.11 -5.76
C GLY A 48 2.17 0.56 -4.75
N TRP A 49 2.57 0.64 -3.49
CA TRP A 49 1.68 1.03 -2.40
C TRP A 49 1.29 2.52 -2.48
N GLU A 50 2.23 3.40 -2.84
CA GLU A 50 2.02 4.85 -2.86
C GLU A 50 1.19 5.33 -4.04
N HIS A 51 1.33 4.69 -5.21
CA HIS A 51 0.79 5.21 -6.47
C HIS A 51 -0.36 4.41 -7.03
N PHE A 52 -0.50 3.15 -6.66
CA PHE A 52 -1.46 2.23 -7.27
C PHE A 52 -2.30 1.53 -6.23
N ARG A 53 -3.57 1.31 -6.56
CA ARG A 53 -4.49 0.56 -5.70
C ARG A 53 -5.36 -0.36 -6.56
N PRO A 54 -5.89 -1.46 -5.99
CA PRO A 54 -6.83 -2.29 -6.72
C PRO A 54 -8.03 -1.46 -7.17
N ASP A 55 -8.46 -1.67 -8.42
CA ASP A 55 -9.61 -0.95 -8.98
C ASP A 55 -10.92 -1.62 -8.54
N THR A 56 -11.12 -1.69 -7.24
CA THR A 56 -12.33 -2.20 -6.58
C THR A 56 -12.67 -1.30 -5.40
N ASP A 57 -13.93 -1.30 -4.98
CA ASP A 57 -14.36 -0.52 -3.82
C ASP A 57 -13.64 -0.96 -2.55
N GLU A 58 -13.49 -2.27 -2.33
CA GLU A 58 -12.74 -2.80 -1.19
C GLU A 58 -11.27 -2.39 -1.25
N GLY A 59 -10.65 -2.48 -2.41
CA GLY A 59 -9.25 -2.08 -2.60
C GLY A 59 -9.03 -0.61 -2.27
N LYS A 60 -9.92 0.26 -2.72
CA LYS A 60 -9.86 1.69 -2.42
C LYS A 60 -10.06 1.97 -0.93
N TYR A 61 -11.01 1.29 -0.31
CA TYR A 61 -11.28 1.40 1.12
C TYR A 61 -10.06 0.98 1.95
N ARG A 62 -9.48 -0.19 1.64
CA ARG A 62 -8.27 -0.67 2.30
C ARG A 62 -7.12 0.31 2.13
N GLN A 63 -6.91 0.82 0.93
CA GLN A 63 -5.81 1.73 0.63
C GLN A 63 -5.94 3.05 1.38
N ASP A 64 -7.14 3.58 1.52
CA ASP A 64 -7.37 4.79 2.28
C ASP A 64 -7.01 4.60 3.76
N MET A 65 -7.38 3.45 4.35
CA MET A 65 -6.96 3.10 5.70
C MET A 65 -5.43 2.97 5.81
N LEU A 66 -4.83 2.26 4.85
CA LEU A 66 -3.38 2.03 4.84
C LEU A 66 -2.60 3.35 4.77
N GLU A 67 -3.03 4.30 3.93
CA GLU A 67 -2.38 5.61 3.84
C GLU A 67 -2.40 6.34 5.19
N LYS A 68 -3.55 6.38 5.84
CA LYS A 68 -3.70 7.06 7.12
C LYS A 68 -2.89 6.39 8.21
N LEU A 69 -2.92 5.06 8.28
CA LEU A 69 -2.14 4.29 9.23
C LEU A 69 -0.64 4.42 8.97
N TYR A 70 -0.23 4.40 7.72
CA TYR A 70 1.17 4.59 7.34
C TYR A 70 1.69 5.93 7.85
N ARG A 71 0.96 7.01 7.63
CA ARG A 71 1.33 8.34 8.11
C ARG A 71 1.39 8.40 9.63
N TRP A 72 0.44 7.76 10.29
CA TRP A 72 0.40 7.71 11.76
C TRP A 72 1.64 7.03 12.31
N TYR A 73 1.99 5.84 11.77
CA TYR A 73 3.16 5.09 12.22
C TYR A 73 4.48 5.79 11.86
N MET A 74 4.54 6.47 10.74
CA MET A 74 5.73 7.27 10.40
C MET A 74 5.97 8.39 11.41
N LYS A 75 4.92 8.94 11.98
CA LYS A 75 5.00 10.01 12.96
C LYS A 75 5.26 9.51 14.37
N HIS A 76 4.65 8.39 14.77
CA HIS A 76 4.65 7.89 16.15
C HIS A 76 5.52 6.65 16.35
N GLY A 77 5.97 6.00 15.27
CA GLY A 77 6.65 4.71 15.34
C GLY A 77 5.66 3.56 15.51
N CYS A 78 6.15 2.33 15.36
CA CYS A 78 5.30 1.14 15.49
C CYS A 78 5.01 0.75 16.94
N GLY A 79 5.76 1.29 17.90
CA GLY A 79 5.58 1.01 19.31
C GLY A 79 5.56 -0.48 19.61
N GLU A 80 4.61 -0.91 20.44
CA GLU A 80 4.43 -2.30 20.79
C GLU A 80 3.53 -3.07 19.82
N ASP A 81 2.90 -2.40 18.86
CA ASP A 81 1.91 -3.01 17.96
C ASP A 81 2.49 -4.16 17.15
N PHE A 82 3.77 -4.09 16.80
CA PHE A 82 4.44 -5.09 15.98
C PHE A 82 5.76 -5.60 16.59
N VAL A 83 6.04 -5.27 17.84
CA VAL A 83 7.31 -5.61 18.49
C VAL A 83 7.55 -7.13 18.54
N ASP A 84 6.53 -7.89 18.89
CA ASP A 84 6.64 -9.34 19.00
C ASP A 84 6.86 -10.04 17.65
N GLU A 85 6.62 -9.32 16.55
CA GLU A 85 6.75 -9.84 15.21
C GLU A 85 8.05 -9.40 14.53
N LEU A 86 8.84 -8.58 15.22
CA LEU A 86 10.09 -8.04 14.67
C LEU A 86 11.26 -8.99 14.94
N TRP A 87 12.01 -9.27 13.90
CA TRP A 87 13.30 -9.93 14.00
C TRP A 87 14.39 -8.87 14.18
N PRO A 88 15.47 -9.19 14.90
CA PRO A 88 16.58 -8.25 15.01
C PRO A 88 17.04 -7.74 13.64
N GLY A 89 17.14 -6.43 13.50
CA GLY A 89 17.53 -5.80 12.24
C GLY A 89 16.39 -5.47 11.29
N GLN A 90 15.14 -5.78 11.65
CA GLN A 90 13.96 -5.52 10.80
C GLN A 90 13.09 -4.36 11.30
N GLU A 91 13.62 -3.53 12.16
CA GLU A 91 12.86 -2.45 12.80
C GLU A 91 12.31 -1.43 11.80
N ASN A 92 13.03 -1.23 10.69
CA ASN A 92 12.63 -0.24 9.69
C ASN A 92 11.78 -0.88 8.60
N GLY A 93 10.51 -0.53 8.56
CA GLY A 93 9.60 -0.89 7.48
C GLY A 93 8.88 -2.21 7.62
N TYR A 94 9.20 -3.03 8.61
CA TYR A 94 8.52 -4.31 8.82
C TYR A 94 7.01 -4.13 9.04
N TRP A 95 6.64 -3.15 9.85
CA TRP A 95 5.24 -2.84 10.14
C TRP A 95 4.46 -2.46 8.88
N LYS A 96 5.11 -1.87 7.88
CA LYS A 96 4.48 -1.55 6.60
C LYS A 96 3.98 -2.79 5.89
N ASN A 97 4.81 -3.81 5.82
CA ASN A 97 4.44 -5.08 5.20
C ASN A 97 3.32 -5.78 5.97
N ARG A 98 3.36 -5.72 7.29
CA ARG A 98 2.30 -6.30 8.14
C ARG A 98 0.96 -5.63 7.89
N LEU A 99 0.94 -4.30 7.76
CA LEU A 99 -0.28 -3.57 7.43
C LEU A 99 -0.79 -3.92 6.04
N ARG A 100 0.10 -3.97 5.05
CA ARG A 100 -0.27 -4.29 3.66
C ARG A 100 -0.90 -5.66 3.52
N THR A 101 -0.45 -6.62 4.29
CA THR A 101 -0.92 -8.01 4.24
C THR A 101 -2.04 -8.33 5.22
N ALA A 102 -2.39 -7.40 6.09
CA ALA A 102 -3.46 -7.58 7.06
C ALA A 102 -4.82 -7.70 6.38
N SER A 103 -5.73 -8.46 7.00
CA SER A 103 -7.11 -8.51 6.52
C SER A 103 -7.80 -7.16 6.68
N THR A 104 -8.87 -6.96 5.94
CA THR A 104 -9.67 -5.73 6.06
C THR A 104 -10.19 -5.54 7.48
N GLU A 105 -10.63 -6.62 8.12
CA GLU A 105 -11.12 -6.58 9.50
C GLU A 105 -10.04 -6.14 10.48
N ARG A 106 -8.82 -6.64 10.32
CA ARG A 106 -7.70 -6.25 11.16
C ARG A 106 -7.32 -4.78 10.94
N LEU A 107 -7.33 -4.33 9.70
CA LEU A 107 -7.07 -2.91 9.37
C LEU A 107 -8.10 -1.99 10.03
N GLU A 108 -9.39 -2.36 9.95
CA GLU A 108 -10.45 -1.60 10.58
C GLU A 108 -10.27 -1.52 12.10
N LYS A 109 -9.88 -2.61 12.72
CA LYS A 109 -9.63 -2.66 14.16
C LYS A 109 -8.46 -1.76 14.56
N ILE A 110 -7.35 -1.83 13.85
CA ILE A 110 -6.19 -0.97 14.09
C ILE A 110 -6.58 0.49 13.86
N TYR A 111 -7.33 0.77 12.80
CA TYR A 111 -7.78 2.12 12.50
C TYR A 111 -8.64 2.68 13.63
N GLN A 112 -9.57 1.90 14.17
CA GLN A 112 -10.39 2.31 15.30
C GLN A 112 -9.54 2.62 16.54
N GLU A 113 -8.52 1.82 16.81
CA GLU A 113 -7.62 2.04 17.94
C GLU A 113 -6.84 3.34 17.82
N LYS A 114 -6.42 3.71 16.61
CA LYS A 114 -5.59 4.90 16.36
C LYS A 114 -6.40 6.17 16.15
N PHE A 115 -7.55 6.09 15.52
CA PHE A 115 -8.34 7.26 15.11
C PHE A 115 -9.71 7.35 15.79
N GLY A 116 -10.13 6.31 16.51
CA GLY A 116 -11.36 6.34 17.30
C GLY A 116 -12.65 6.31 16.51
N GLY A 117 -12.67 5.65 15.36
CA GLY A 117 -13.89 5.52 14.57
C GLY A 117 -13.69 4.65 13.34
N THR A 118 -14.80 4.33 12.65
CA THR A 118 -14.75 3.61 11.39
C THR A 118 -14.45 4.57 10.25
N PRO A 119 -13.57 4.20 9.29
CA PRO A 119 -13.34 5.05 8.13
C PRO A 119 -14.58 5.10 7.25
N CYS A 120 -14.84 6.26 6.65
CA CYS A 120 -15.90 6.41 5.65
C CYS A 120 -15.42 5.90 4.30
N MET A 121 -16.26 5.11 3.67
CA MET A 121 -16.03 4.66 2.30
C MET A 121 -16.38 5.75 1.31
#